data_f9a9b7d6e1b2c6ff060ba0a24ff7d529
#
_entry.id   f9a9b7d6e1b2c6ff060ba0a24ff7d529
#
_cell.length_a   1.000
_cell.length_b   1.000
_cell.length_c   1.000
_cell.angle_alpha   90.00
_cell.angle_beta   90.00
_cell.angle_gamma   90.00
#
_symmetry.space_group_name_H-M   'P 1'
#
loop_
_entity.id
_entity.type
_entity.pdbx_description
1 polymer ?
#
loop_
_entity_poly.entity_id
_entity_poly.type
_entity_poly.pdbx_seq_one_letter_code
_entity_poly.pdbx_strand_id
1 'polypeptide(L)'
;TLGVEGEIDAKVVKMNYGGGVKLGGGWGSGKTTFLNALSDYIPKDERIITIEDNAELQIKGVSNLVRLEARNANLEGEGAVTIRDLIKSALRMRPDRIIVGEVRGDETVDMISSAMLNGHSGSMSTGHANNPMDMLHRLETMMLMGIELPLIAIQQQIASALDVIIHLGRLRDKSRKVLEITEVLGYENGRIQLQTLYKFQEEGMEDGKIKGTLMKENEITQREKLLAAGYSETGIHGGSG
;
A
#
# COMPACT_ATOMS: atom_id res chain seq x y z
N THR A 1 -5.92 -14.59 14.15
CA THR A 1 -4.47 -14.53 14.36
C THR A 1 -3.86 -14.92 13.02
N LEU A 2 -3.35 -13.94 12.26
CA LEU A 2 -2.43 -14.21 11.16
C LEU A 2 -1.15 -14.72 11.85
N GLY A 3 -0.91 -16.02 11.75
CA GLY A 3 0.41 -16.57 12.10
C GLY A 3 1.41 -16.09 11.08
N VAL A 4 1.91 -14.91 11.27
CA VAL A 4 3.17 -14.46 10.71
C VAL A 4 4.23 -14.94 11.70
N GLU A 5 4.43 -16.26 11.76
CA GLU A 5 5.61 -16.84 12.35
C GLU A 5 6.75 -16.70 11.33
N GLY A 6 7.36 -15.62 11.37
CA GLY A 6 8.54 -15.10 10.75
C GLY A 6 8.51 -13.62 11.05
N GLU A 7 9.43 -13.13 11.83
CA GLU A 7 9.64 -11.71 11.99
C GLU A 7 9.80 -11.12 10.58
N ILE A 8 8.66 -10.62 10.03
CA ILE A 8 8.78 -9.56 9.04
C ILE A 8 9.59 -8.53 9.79
N ASP A 9 10.84 -8.33 9.40
CA ASP A 9 11.68 -7.33 10.03
C ASP A 9 10.81 -6.05 10.09
N ALA A 10 10.41 -5.68 11.30
CA ALA A 10 9.52 -4.55 11.53
C ALA A 10 10.04 -3.26 10.87
N LYS A 11 11.31 -3.27 10.46
CA LYS A 11 11.99 -2.21 9.72
C LYS A 11 11.49 -2.05 8.29
N VAL A 12 11.11 -3.13 7.59
CA VAL A 12 10.51 -3.05 6.25
C VAL A 12 9.10 -2.47 6.32
N VAL A 13 8.38 -2.75 7.41
CA VAL A 13 7.03 -2.23 7.66
C VAL A 13 7.08 -0.77 8.15
N LYS A 14 8.18 -0.34 8.77
CA LYS A 14 8.40 1.05 9.19
C LYS A 14 8.74 2.02 8.04
N MET A 15 8.74 1.60 6.79
CA MET A 15 8.96 2.44 5.62
C MET A 15 7.78 3.42 5.38
N ASN A 16 7.41 4.15 6.42
CA ASN A 16 6.24 5.01 6.37
C ASN A 16 6.56 6.50 6.12
N TYR A 17 7.77 6.80 5.67
CA TYR A 17 8.13 8.19 5.41
C TYR A 17 8.61 8.35 3.97
N GLY A 18 7.80 9.03 3.18
CA GLY A 18 8.23 9.58 1.91
C GLY A 18 7.53 9.11 0.65
N GLY A 19 6.54 8.20 0.70
CA GLY A 19 5.82 7.77 -0.49
C GLY A 19 4.67 6.81 -0.23
N GLY A 20 4.06 6.32 -1.31
CA GLY A 20 2.87 5.48 -1.25
C GLY A 20 3.17 4.00 -1.08
N VAL A 21 2.48 3.35 -0.14
CA VAL A 21 2.46 1.89 -0.02
C VAL A 21 1.20 1.33 -0.67
N LYS A 22 1.38 0.37 -1.57
CA LYS A 22 0.28 -0.33 -2.23
C LYS A 22 0.26 -1.80 -1.86
N LEU A 23 -0.90 -2.26 -1.37
CA LEU A 23 -1.14 -3.66 -1.09
C LEU A 23 -1.87 -4.32 -2.26
N GLY A 24 -1.25 -5.32 -2.86
CA GLY A 24 -1.83 -6.16 -3.89
C GLY A 24 -2.29 -7.51 -3.37
N GLY A 25 -3.20 -8.17 -4.07
CA GLY A 25 -3.61 -9.54 -3.74
C GLY A 25 -5.02 -9.88 -4.23
N GLY A 26 -5.32 -11.16 -4.33
CA GLY A 26 -6.64 -11.67 -4.71
C GLY A 26 -7.71 -11.46 -3.62
N TRP A 27 -8.94 -11.85 -3.93
CA TRP A 27 -10.06 -11.83 -2.99
C TRP A 27 -9.77 -12.66 -1.73
N GLY A 28 -10.03 -12.07 -0.56
CA GLY A 28 -9.81 -12.74 0.72
C GLY A 28 -8.34 -13.00 1.08
N SER A 29 -7.37 -12.30 0.46
CA SER A 29 -5.94 -12.45 0.77
C SER A 29 -5.51 -11.81 2.09
N GLY A 30 -6.39 -11.06 2.76
CA GLY A 30 -6.14 -10.43 4.06
C GLY A 30 -5.56 -9.02 3.98
N LYS A 31 -5.76 -8.29 2.87
CA LYS A 31 -5.26 -6.92 2.67
C LYS A 31 -5.68 -5.96 3.78
N THR A 32 -6.98 -5.91 4.11
CA THR A 32 -7.51 -5.05 5.17
C THR A 32 -6.90 -5.40 6.53
N THR A 33 -6.76 -6.69 6.84
CA THR A 33 -6.12 -7.14 8.09
C THR A 33 -4.66 -6.73 8.15
N PHE A 34 -3.94 -6.85 7.03
CA PHE A 34 -2.54 -6.45 6.94
C PHE A 34 -2.40 -4.92 7.03
N LEU A 35 -3.29 -4.16 6.38
CA LEU A 35 -3.32 -2.71 6.46
C LEU A 35 -3.59 -2.22 7.90
N ASN A 36 -4.47 -2.91 8.63
CA ASN A 36 -4.68 -2.65 10.06
C ASN A 36 -3.41 -2.90 10.87
N ALA A 37 -2.68 -3.99 10.61
CA ALA A 37 -1.41 -4.27 11.29
C ALA A 37 -0.34 -3.22 10.95
N LEU A 38 -0.26 -2.77 9.69
CA LEU A 38 0.63 -1.67 9.31
C LEU A 38 0.31 -0.37 10.03
N SER A 39 -0.97 -0.11 10.29
CA SER A 39 -1.41 1.12 10.96
C SER A 39 -0.88 1.24 12.40
N ASP A 40 -0.52 0.13 13.04
CA ASP A 40 0.06 0.16 14.40
C ASP A 40 1.45 0.82 14.43
N TYR A 41 2.13 0.87 13.29
CA TYR A 41 3.44 1.50 13.12
C TYR A 41 3.38 2.97 12.70
N ILE A 42 2.18 3.52 12.44
CA ILE A 42 2.02 4.93 12.12
C ILE A 42 2.26 5.76 13.38
N PRO A 43 2.99 6.89 13.29
CA PRO A 43 3.14 7.82 14.40
C PRO A 43 1.78 8.26 14.96
N LYS A 44 1.64 8.24 16.29
CA LYS A 44 0.33 8.42 16.95
C LYS A 44 -0.12 9.90 17.01
N ASP A 45 0.78 10.82 16.74
CA ASP A 45 0.55 12.26 16.65
C ASP A 45 0.13 12.73 15.24
N GLU A 46 0.19 11.86 14.23
CA GLU A 46 -0.26 12.17 12.87
C GLU A 46 -1.80 12.33 12.79
N ARG A 47 -2.22 13.24 11.89
CA ARG A 47 -3.61 13.34 11.45
C ARG A 47 -3.87 12.38 10.30
N ILE A 48 -4.65 11.35 10.55
CA ILE A 48 -4.97 10.31 9.58
C ILE A 48 -6.40 10.46 9.09
N ILE A 49 -6.61 10.36 7.80
CA ILE A 49 -7.94 10.25 7.18
C ILE A 49 -8.05 8.90 6.49
N THR A 50 -9.03 8.09 6.90
CA THR A 50 -9.39 6.86 6.21
C THR A 50 -10.58 7.09 5.29
N ILE A 51 -10.58 6.45 4.12
CA ILE A 51 -11.63 6.54 3.12
C ILE A 51 -11.95 5.13 2.64
N GLU A 52 -13.21 4.70 2.80
CA GLU A 52 -13.65 3.33 2.50
C GLU A 52 -15.04 3.30 1.89
N ASP A 53 -15.36 2.25 1.13
CA ASP A 53 -16.76 1.96 0.71
C ASP A 53 -17.60 1.49 1.90
N ASN A 54 -17.01 0.64 2.75
CA ASN A 54 -17.58 0.16 4.01
C ASN A 54 -16.47 0.21 5.06
N ALA A 55 -16.78 0.67 6.25
CA ALA A 55 -15.82 0.86 7.32
C ALA A 55 -15.29 -0.48 7.87
N GLU A 56 -14.19 -0.97 7.34
CA GLU A 56 -13.49 -2.20 7.77
C GLU A 56 -12.19 -1.91 8.51
N LEU A 57 -11.57 -0.74 8.28
CA LEU A 57 -10.30 -0.38 8.89
C LEU A 57 -10.45 -0.08 10.38
N GLN A 58 -9.63 -0.72 11.20
CA GLN A 58 -9.61 -0.59 12.64
C GLN A 58 -8.29 0.02 13.13
N ILE A 59 -8.02 1.25 12.73
CA ILE A 59 -6.83 1.99 13.19
C ILE A 59 -6.99 2.35 14.66
N LYS A 60 -6.00 2.00 15.47
CA LYS A 60 -6.00 2.16 16.92
C LYS A 60 -4.88 3.09 17.40
N GLY A 61 -5.10 3.74 18.52
CA GLY A 61 -4.07 4.54 19.20
C GLY A 61 -3.70 5.85 18.52
N VAL A 62 -4.38 6.27 17.47
CA VAL A 62 -4.22 7.56 16.80
C VAL A 62 -5.28 8.52 17.35
N SER A 63 -4.84 9.65 17.91
CA SER A 63 -5.76 10.62 18.54
C SER A 63 -6.52 11.46 17.52
N ASN A 64 -5.92 11.74 16.35
CA ASN A 64 -6.49 12.56 15.29
C ASN A 64 -6.85 11.73 14.07
N LEU A 65 -7.87 10.90 14.21
CA LEU A 65 -8.37 10.01 13.16
C LEU A 65 -9.73 10.48 12.66
N VAL A 66 -9.83 10.73 11.34
CA VAL A 66 -11.09 11.01 10.64
C VAL A 66 -11.41 9.82 9.74
N ARG A 67 -12.65 9.35 9.83
CA ARG A 67 -13.15 8.24 8.98
C ARG A 67 -14.20 8.78 8.03
N LEU A 68 -13.99 8.57 6.75
CA LEU A 68 -14.91 8.94 5.68
C LEU A 68 -15.38 7.66 4.99
N GLU A 69 -16.69 7.57 4.76
CA GLU A 69 -17.32 6.43 4.12
C GLU A 69 -18.08 6.90 2.88
N ALA A 70 -17.90 6.19 1.77
CA ALA A 70 -18.61 6.47 0.54
C ALA A 70 -20.11 6.15 0.70
N ARG A 71 -20.93 6.82 -0.06
CA ARG A 71 -22.36 6.62 -0.06
C ARG A 71 -22.87 6.40 -1.47
N ASN A 72 -23.56 5.29 -1.66
CA ASN A 72 -24.26 5.03 -2.90
C ASN A 72 -25.42 6.04 -3.11
N ALA A 73 -25.79 6.26 -4.38
CA ALA A 73 -26.98 7.01 -4.70
C ALA A 73 -28.24 6.39 -4.06
N ASN A 74 -29.21 7.22 -3.75
CA ASN A 74 -30.54 6.77 -3.33
C ASN A 74 -31.29 6.11 -4.50
N LEU A 75 -32.53 5.68 -4.26
CA LEU A 75 -33.39 5.05 -5.29
C LEU A 75 -33.69 5.98 -6.48
N GLU A 76 -33.59 7.28 -6.31
CA GLU A 76 -33.79 8.31 -7.33
C GLU A 76 -32.51 8.63 -8.11
N GLY A 77 -31.38 7.97 -7.74
CA GLY A 77 -30.08 8.17 -8.37
C GLY A 77 -29.29 9.37 -7.84
N GLU A 78 -29.74 9.97 -6.73
CA GLU A 78 -29.15 11.19 -6.17
C GLU A 78 -28.36 10.94 -4.88
N GLY A 79 -27.51 11.90 -4.53
CA GLY A 79 -26.85 11.94 -3.24
C GLY A 79 -25.67 10.97 -3.10
N ALA A 80 -25.13 10.45 -4.19
CA ALA A 80 -23.89 9.66 -4.16
C ALA A 80 -22.72 10.51 -3.65
N VAL A 81 -21.84 9.89 -2.86
CA VAL A 81 -20.54 10.45 -2.45
C VAL A 81 -19.50 9.38 -2.74
N THR A 82 -18.68 9.62 -3.76
CA THR A 82 -17.71 8.63 -4.23
C THR A 82 -16.42 8.68 -3.43
N ILE A 83 -15.62 7.60 -3.50
CA ILE A 83 -14.25 7.58 -2.95
C ILE A 83 -13.44 8.76 -3.51
N ARG A 84 -13.60 9.08 -4.80
CA ARG A 84 -12.94 10.21 -5.46
C ARG A 84 -13.30 11.56 -4.83
N ASP A 85 -14.57 11.78 -4.53
CA ASP A 85 -15.05 13.02 -3.88
C ASP A 85 -14.46 13.14 -2.47
N LEU A 86 -14.39 12.02 -1.76
CA LEU A 86 -13.83 11.96 -0.41
C LEU A 86 -12.32 12.20 -0.41
N ILE A 87 -11.55 11.67 -1.38
CA ILE A 87 -10.11 11.97 -1.51
C ILE A 87 -9.91 13.47 -1.74
N LYS A 88 -10.65 14.08 -2.68
CA LYS A 88 -10.57 15.53 -2.94
C LYS A 88 -10.91 16.38 -1.71
N SER A 89 -11.88 15.94 -0.93
CA SER A 89 -12.25 16.60 0.33
C SER A 89 -11.17 16.43 1.39
N ALA A 90 -10.63 15.21 1.55
CA ALA A 90 -9.59 14.88 2.50
C ALA A 90 -8.32 15.70 2.31
N LEU A 91 -7.89 15.94 1.05
CA LEU A 91 -6.73 16.77 0.72
C LEU A 91 -6.81 18.19 1.27
N ARG A 92 -8.04 18.72 1.49
CA ARG A 92 -8.28 20.05 2.07
C ARG A 92 -8.37 20.06 3.58
N MET A 93 -8.38 18.87 4.21
CA MET A 93 -8.49 18.70 5.65
C MET A 93 -7.13 18.68 6.38
N ARG A 94 -6.02 18.95 5.65
CA ARG A 94 -4.63 18.93 6.15
C ARG A 94 -4.28 17.58 6.82
N PRO A 95 -4.43 16.45 6.14
CA PRO A 95 -3.98 15.18 6.66
C PRO A 95 -2.45 15.08 6.58
N ASP A 96 -1.84 14.39 7.55
CA ASP A 96 -0.48 13.91 7.40
C ASP A 96 -0.49 12.68 6.48
N ARG A 97 -1.54 11.87 6.57
CA ARG A 97 -1.66 10.63 5.81
C ARG A 97 -3.11 10.34 5.40
N ILE A 98 -3.29 9.84 4.18
CA ILE A 98 -4.56 9.36 3.66
C ILE A 98 -4.46 7.85 3.45
N ILE A 99 -5.43 7.10 3.98
CA ILE A 99 -5.52 5.65 3.82
C ILE A 99 -6.83 5.35 3.10
N VAL A 100 -6.73 4.87 1.86
CA VAL A 100 -7.89 4.45 1.07
C VAL A 100 -8.01 2.94 1.16
N GLY A 101 -9.13 2.45 1.67
CA GLY A 101 -9.39 1.02 1.86
C GLY A 101 -9.10 0.21 0.60
N GLU A 102 -9.63 0.66 -0.55
CA GLU A 102 -9.33 0.09 -1.86
C GLU A 102 -9.52 1.13 -2.97
N VAL A 103 -8.69 1.06 -4.02
CA VAL A 103 -8.92 1.77 -5.29
C VAL A 103 -9.25 0.78 -6.40
N ARG A 104 -10.30 1.07 -7.16
CA ARG A 104 -10.86 0.19 -8.20
C ARG A 104 -11.09 0.89 -9.54
N GLY A 105 -11.08 2.22 -9.57
CA GLY A 105 -11.44 3.04 -10.71
C GLY A 105 -10.68 4.36 -10.78
N ASP A 106 -11.36 5.38 -11.27
CA ASP A 106 -10.82 6.71 -11.58
C ASP A 106 -10.34 7.51 -10.36
N GLU A 107 -10.76 7.15 -9.15
CA GLU A 107 -10.23 7.70 -7.90
C GLU A 107 -8.72 7.47 -7.73
N THR A 108 -8.18 6.51 -8.48
CA THR A 108 -6.73 6.24 -8.53
C THR A 108 -5.93 7.46 -8.95
N VAL A 109 -6.47 8.31 -9.83
CA VAL A 109 -5.83 9.57 -10.26
C VAL A 109 -5.55 10.47 -9.05
N ASP A 110 -6.58 10.74 -8.25
CA ASP A 110 -6.45 11.63 -7.11
C ASP A 110 -5.59 11.02 -5.99
N MET A 111 -5.65 9.69 -5.83
CA MET A 111 -4.80 8.98 -4.87
C MET A 111 -3.32 9.03 -5.26
N ILE A 112 -2.98 8.75 -6.51
CA ILE A 112 -1.60 8.74 -6.99
C ILE A 112 -1.07 10.18 -7.14
N SER A 113 -1.76 11.03 -7.91
CA SER A 113 -1.24 12.35 -8.30
C SER A 113 -1.32 13.39 -7.20
N SER A 114 -2.22 13.24 -6.24
CA SER A 114 -2.46 14.26 -5.22
C SER A 114 -2.11 13.78 -3.81
N ALA A 115 -2.56 12.59 -3.40
CA ALA A 115 -2.30 12.11 -2.05
C ALA A 115 -0.87 11.57 -1.89
N MET A 116 -0.39 10.73 -2.81
CA MET A 116 0.91 10.08 -2.69
C MET A 116 2.08 10.95 -3.19
N LEU A 117 1.87 11.77 -4.24
CA LEU A 117 2.93 12.63 -4.80
C LEU A 117 3.12 13.95 -4.05
N ASN A 118 2.06 14.56 -3.53
CA ASN A 118 2.06 15.94 -3.12
C ASN A 118 1.94 16.18 -1.61
N GLY A 119 2.83 15.56 -0.82
CA GLY A 119 3.05 15.95 0.57
C GLY A 119 2.28 15.18 1.63
N HIS A 120 1.56 14.10 1.28
CA HIS A 120 0.95 13.18 2.24
C HIS A 120 1.73 11.87 2.27
N SER A 121 2.99 11.98 2.65
CA SER A 121 3.94 10.87 2.71
C SER A 121 3.43 9.71 3.56
N GLY A 122 3.63 8.48 3.10
CA GLY A 122 3.16 7.29 3.79
C GLY A 122 1.66 7.00 3.62
N SER A 123 0.98 7.67 2.68
CA SER A 123 -0.38 7.31 2.28
C SER A 123 -0.43 5.88 1.77
N MET A 124 -1.51 5.16 2.08
CA MET A 124 -1.64 3.74 1.81
C MET A 124 -2.94 3.42 1.10
N SER A 125 -2.92 2.39 0.27
CA SER A 125 -4.15 1.86 -0.34
C SER A 125 -4.00 0.38 -0.67
N THR A 126 -5.14 -0.30 -0.88
CA THR A 126 -5.15 -1.67 -1.38
C THR A 126 -5.69 -1.75 -2.80
N GLY A 127 -5.50 -2.87 -3.44
CA GLY A 127 -6.07 -3.20 -4.73
C GLY A 127 -5.95 -4.69 -5.04
N HIS A 128 -6.59 -5.14 -6.10
CA HIS A 128 -6.54 -6.52 -6.56
C HIS A 128 -5.55 -6.67 -7.70
N ALA A 129 -4.55 -7.56 -7.54
CA ALA A 129 -3.63 -7.96 -8.58
C ALA A 129 -3.01 -9.33 -8.24
N ASN A 130 -2.46 -10.02 -9.24
CA ASN A 130 -1.85 -11.33 -9.05
C ASN A 130 -0.36 -11.25 -8.64
N ASN A 131 0.29 -10.13 -8.93
CA ASN A 131 1.68 -9.85 -8.62
C ASN A 131 1.93 -8.33 -8.65
N PRO A 132 3.12 -7.83 -8.24
CA PRO A 132 3.44 -6.41 -8.24
C PRO A 132 3.37 -5.75 -9.63
N MET A 133 3.80 -6.43 -10.69
CA MET A 133 3.76 -5.89 -12.05
C MET A 133 2.31 -5.74 -12.55
N ASP A 134 1.46 -6.73 -12.32
CA ASP A 134 0.03 -6.65 -12.65
C ASP A 134 -0.66 -5.50 -11.89
N MET A 135 -0.20 -5.21 -10.67
CA MET A 135 -0.70 -4.05 -9.92
C MET A 135 -0.36 -2.75 -10.62
N LEU A 136 0.85 -2.59 -11.14
CA LEU A 136 1.24 -1.38 -11.89
C LEU A 136 0.37 -1.21 -13.15
N HIS A 137 0.23 -2.26 -13.96
CA HIS A 137 -0.61 -2.22 -15.16
C HIS A 137 -2.07 -1.89 -14.83
N ARG A 138 -2.57 -2.39 -13.70
CA ARG A 138 -3.92 -2.08 -13.23
C ARG A 138 -4.04 -0.62 -12.80
N LEU A 139 -3.04 -0.07 -12.11
CA LEU A 139 -3.00 1.35 -11.76
C LEU A 139 -2.96 2.24 -13.02
N GLU A 140 -2.15 1.88 -14.02
CA GLU A 140 -2.12 2.57 -15.32
C GLU A 140 -3.52 2.61 -15.95
N THR A 141 -4.19 1.45 -16.01
CA THR A 141 -5.55 1.34 -16.56
C THR A 141 -6.55 2.22 -15.80
N MET A 142 -6.53 2.17 -14.46
CA MET A 142 -7.44 2.96 -13.63
C MET A 142 -7.16 4.46 -13.75
N MET A 143 -5.90 4.89 -13.87
CA MET A 143 -5.57 6.28 -14.12
C MET A 143 -6.08 6.77 -15.48
N LEU A 144 -5.96 5.96 -16.53
CA LEU A 144 -6.49 6.26 -17.86
C LEU A 144 -8.02 6.40 -17.88
N MET A 145 -8.73 5.79 -16.93
CA MET A 145 -10.18 6.00 -16.79
C MET A 145 -10.55 7.39 -16.27
N GLY A 146 -9.64 8.02 -15.54
CA GLY A 146 -9.92 9.28 -14.83
C GLY A 146 -9.21 10.52 -15.38
N ILE A 147 -8.22 10.35 -16.28
CA ILE A 147 -7.43 11.46 -16.83
C ILE A 147 -6.91 11.14 -18.24
N GLU A 148 -6.95 12.15 -19.11
CA GLU A 148 -6.34 12.08 -20.44
C GLU A 148 -4.89 12.56 -20.39
N LEU A 149 -3.98 11.61 -20.18
CA LEU A 149 -2.53 11.82 -20.22
C LEU A 149 -1.85 10.76 -21.07
N PRO A 150 -0.71 11.06 -21.68
CA PRO A 150 0.13 10.05 -22.30
C PRO A 150 0.52 8.97 -21.29
N LEU A 151 0.52 7.70 -21.70
CA LEU A 151 0.86 6.57 -20.82
C LEU A 151 2.19 6.76 -20.10
N ILE A 152 3.19 7.32 -20.80
CA ILE A 152 4.51 7.63 -20.23
C ILE A 152 4.37 8.57 -19.01
N ALA A 153 3.55 9.60 -19.09
CA ALA A 153 3.34 10.53 -17.98
C ALA A 153 2.65 9.84 -16.80
N ILE A 154 1.69 8.96 -17.08
CA ILE A 154 1.02 8.15 -16.05
C ILE A 154 2.03 7.23 -15.36
N GLN A 155 2.86 6.51 -16.11
CA GLN A 155 3.89 5.62 -15.57
C GLN A 155 4.91 6.37 -14.70
N GLN A 156 5.34 7.56 -15.15
CA GLN A 156 6.22 8.41 -14.35
C GLN A 156 5.59 8.86 -13.04
N GLN A 157 4.30 9.23 -13.06
CA GLN A 157 3.57 9.59 -11.84
C GLN A 157 3.46 8.40 -10.88
N ILE A 158 3.09 7.22 -11.36
CA ILE A 158 2.99 6.00 -10.56
C ILE A 158 4.36 5.67 -9.93
N ALA A 159 5.43 5.69 -10.74
CA ALA A 159 6.78 5.39 -10.28
C ALA A 159 7.31 6.38 -9.23
N SER A 160 6.88 7.65 -9.31
CA SER A 160 7.27 8.69 -8.34
C SER A 160 6.43 8.65 -7.06
N ALA A 161 5.18 8.15 -7.15
CA ALA A 161 4.24 8.12 -6.04
C ALA A 161 4.39 6.90 -5.15
N LEU A 162 4.79 5.76 -5.71
CA LEU A 162 4.91 4.50 -4.99
C LEU A 162 6.36 4.23 -4.57
N ASP A 163 6.55 3.81 -3.33
CA ASP A 163 7.84 3.30 -2.85
C ASP A 163 7.83 1.77 -2.77
N VAL A 164 6.74 1.19 -2.28
CA VAL A 164 6.67 -0.24 -1.98
C VAL A 164 5.33 -0.81 -2.39
N ILE A 165 5.37 -1.98 -3.01
CA ILE A 165 4.20 -2.83 -3.28
C ILE A 165 4.35 -4.10 -2.46
N ILE A 166 3.34 -4.42 -1.63
CA ILE A 166 3.29 -5.63 -0.84
C ILE A 166 2.22 -6.54 -1.43
N HIS A 167 2.63 -7.70 -1.90
CA HIS A 167 1.75 -8.70 -2.49
C HIS A 167 1.37 -9.76 -1.46
N LEU A 168 0.07 -9.87 -1.20
CA LEU A 168 -0.51 -10.89 -0.33
C LEU A 168 -1.22 -11.94 -1.17
N GLY A 169 -1.01 -13.21 -0.83
CA GLY A 169 -1.67 -14.31 -1.49
C GLY A 169 -2.36 -15.26 -0.52
N ARG A 170 -3.32 -16.00 -1.07
CA ARG A 170 -3.92 -17.15 -0.40
C ARG A 170 -3.32 -18.41 -1.02
N LEU A 171 -2.63 -19.19 -0.19
CA LEU A 171 -2.00 -20.43 -0.62
C LEU A 171 -3.02 -21.56 -0.80
N ARG A 172 -2.59 -22.71 -1.35
CA ARG A 172 -3.45 -23.88 -1.63
C ARG A 172 -4.06 -24.51 -0.37
N ASP A 173 -3.41 -24.34 0.79
CA ASP A 173 -3.93 -24.76 2.10
C ASP A 173 -4.91 -23.72 2.71
N LYS A 174 -5.28 -22.70 1.93
CA LYS A 174 -6.14 -21.57 2.30
C LYS A 174 -5.52 -20.61 3.33
N SER A 175 -4.27 -20.81 3.73
CA SER A 175 -3.53 -19.82 4.53
C SER A 175 -3.26 -18.56 3.73
N ARG A 176 -3.08 -17.43 4.43
CA ARG A 176 -2.80 -16.12 3.85
C ARG A 176 -1.38 -15.74 4.23
N LYS A 177 -0.59 -15.38 3.25
CA LYS A 177 0.82 -15.02 3.45
C LYS A 177 1.16 -13.74 2.69
N VAL A 178 2.18 -13.02 3.17
CA VAL A 178 2.91 -12.07 2.34
C VAL A 178 3.76 -12.89 1.38
N LEU A 179 3.53 -12.73 0.09
CA LEU A 179 4.24 -13.49 -0.95
C LEU A 179 5.45 -12.74 -1.46
N GLU A 180 5.35 -11.40 -1.53
CA GLU A 180 6.42 -10.57 -2.07
C GLU A 180 6.34 -9.15 -1.53
N ILE A 181 7.49 -8.55 -1.24
CA ILE A 181 7.65 -7.13 -0.94
C ILE A 181 8.60 -6.57 -1.98
N THR A 182 8.14 -5.60 -2.73
CA THR A 182 8.82 -5.06 -3.91
C THR A 182 8.98 -3.55 -3.79
N GLU A 183 10.21 -3.05 -3.96
CA GLU A 183 10.53 -1.63 -4.05
C GLU A 183 10.29 -1.12 -5.48
N VAL A 184 9.72 0.08 -5.60
CA VAL A 184 9.59 0.79 -6.87
C VAL A 184 10.78 1.73 -7.00
N LEU A 185 11.69 1.45 -7.93
CA LEU A 185 12.95 2.19 -8.07
C LEU A 185 12.81 3.49 -8.87
N GLY A 186 11.75 3.61 -9.68
CA GLY A 186 11.53 4.76 -10.56
C GLY A 186 11.16 4.35 -11.97
N TYR A 187 11.24 5.31 -12.91
CA TYR A 187 10.91 5.09 -14.31
C TYR A 187 12.17 5.25 -15.16
N GLU A 188 12.61 4.16 -15.79
CA GLU A 188 13.78 4.14 -16.66
C GLU A 188 13.56 3.22 -17.87
N ASN A 189 14.19 3.55 -19.01
CA ASN A 189 14.15 2.73 -20.23
C ASN A 189 12.73 2.38 -20.69
N GLY A 190 11.77 3.32 -20.53
CA GLY A 190 10.41 3.14 -21.02
C GLY A 190 9.51 2.29 -20.11
N ARG A 191 9.92 1.99 -18.88
CA ARG A 191 9.15 1.18 -17.92
C ARG A 191 9.43 1.54 -16.46
N ILE A 192 8.49 1.21 -15.58
CA ILE A 192 8.69 1.27 -14.13
C ILE A 192 9.64 0.14 -13.72
N GLN A 193 10.68 0.49 -12.97
CA GLN A 193 11.68 -0.46 -12.45
C GLN A 193 11.24 -0.94 -11.08
N LEU A 194 11.34 -2.26 -10.87
CA LEU A 194 10.99 -2.92 -9.62
C LEU A 194 12.17 -3.73 -9.11
N GLN A 195 12.31 -3.79 -7.79
CA GLN A 195 13.26 -4.66 -7.11
C GLN A 195 12.56 -5.43 -5.99
N THR A 196 12.60 -6.76 -6.06
CA THR A 196 12.09 -7.61 -4.99
C THR A 196 13.00 -7.50 -3.78
N LEU A 197 12.46 -7.05 -2.65
CA LEU A 197 13.19 -6.99 -1.37
C LEU A 197 13.06 -8.32 -0.62
N TYR A 198 11.84 -8.87 -0.58
CA TYR A 198 11.53 -10.12 0.09
C TYR A 198 10.60 -10.96 -0.76
N LYS A 199 10.82 -12.28 -0.74
CA LYS A 199 9.97 -13.26 -1.44
C LYS A 199 9.69 -14.46 -0.56
N PHE A 200 8.43 -14.91 -0.55
CA PHE A 200 8.05 -16.10 0.20
C PHE A 200 8.60 -17.34 -0.49
N GLN A 201 9.37 -18.12 0.25
CA GLN A 201 9.87 -19.41 -0.18
C GLN A 201 9.15 -20.51 0.60
N GLU A 202 8.45 -21.36 -0.13
CA GLU A 202 7.82 -22.53 0.44
C GLU A 202 8.86 -23.61 0.76
N GLU A 203 8.85 -24.14 1.99
CA GLU A 203 9.76 -25.15 2.48
C GLU A 203 9.10 -26.54 2.53
N GLY A 204 7.76 -26.59 2.57
CA GLY A 204 7.01 -27.83 2.60
C GLY A 204 5.62 -27.70 3.22
N MET A 205 5.08 -28.81 3.64
CA MET A 205 3.77 -28.88 4.30
C MET A 205 3.87 -29.68 5.60
N GLU A 206 3.34 -29.14 6.69
CA GLU A 206 3.26 -29.76 8.00
C GLU A 206 1.83 -29.61 8.53
N ASP A 207 1.24 -30.70 9.01
CA ASP A 207 -0.16 -30.75 9.51
C ASP A 207 -1.19 -30.14 8.55
N GLY A 208 -1.00 -30.33 7.24
CA GLY A 208 -1.87 -29.78 6.20
C GLY A 208 -1.72 -28.29 5.99
N LYS A 209 -0.71 -27.65 6.59
CA LYS A 209 -0.36 -26.22 6.43
C LYS A 209 0.94 -26.04 5.69
N ILE A 210 0.95 -25.08 4.78
CA ILE A 210 2.16 -24.69 4.06
C ILE A 210 3.09 -23.95 5.02
N LYS A 211 4.30 -24.47 5.17
CA LYS A 211 5.42 -23.86 5.87
C LYS A 211 6.33 -23.18 4.86
N GLY A 212 6.95 -22.12 5.26
CA GLY A 212 7.89 -21.36 4.45
C GLY A 212 8.21 -20.02 5.09
N THR A 213 9.28 -19.44 4.62
CA THR A 213 9.86 -18.21 5.16
C THR A 213 9.85 -17.10 4.12
N LEU A 214 9.69 -15.86 4.56
CA LEU A 214 9.85 -14.69 3.73
C LEU A 214 11.34 -14.34 3.64
N MET A 215 11.98 -14.81 2.58
CA MET A 215 13.42 -14.66 2.38
C MET A 215 13.77 -13.27 1.84
N LYS A 216 14.82 -12.67 2.39
CA LYS A 216 15.38 -11.41 1.89
C LYS A 216 16.17 -11.69 0.61
N GLU A 217 15.86 -10.95 -0.47
CA GLU A 217 16.54 -11.04 -1.75
C GLU A 217 17.48 -9.86 -1.99
N ASN A 218 17.03 -8.65 -1.66
CA ASN A 218 17.80 -7.43 -1.87
C ASN A 218 17.69 -6.45 -0.70
N GLU A 219 18.67 -5.56 -0.61
CA GLU A 219 18.62 -4.39 0.28
C GLU A 219 17.75 -3.30 -0.35
N ILE A 220 17.14 -2.49 0.53
CA ILE A 220 16.42 -1.31 0.07
C ILE A 220 17.41 -0.28 -0.50
N THR A 221 17.07 0.31 -1.64
CA THR A 221 17.91 1.28 -2.33
C THR A 221 17.56 2.73 -2.02
N GLN A 222 16.28 3.05 -1.82
CA GLN A 222 15.81 4.43 -1.52
C GLN A 222 16.08 4.82 -0.06
N ARG A 223 17.34 4.77 0.38
CA ARG A 223 17.75 5.03 1.76
C ARG A 223 17.58 6.47 2.19
N GLU A 224 17.68 7.43 1.27
CA GLU A 224 17.55 8.86 1.57
C GLU A 224 16.22 9.21 2.24
N LYS A 225 15.12 8.60 1.80
CA LYS A 225 13.81 8.78 2.41
C LYS A 225 13.76 8.25 3.85
N LEU A 226 14.43 7.13 4.12
CA LEU A 226 14.52 6.55 5.46
C LEU A 226 15.38 7.39 6.39
N LEU A 227 16.52 7.90 5.90
CA LEU A 227 17.40 8.79 6.65
C LEU A 227 16.70 10.12 6.96
N ALA A 228 15.98 10.69 6.01
CA ALA A 228 15.16 11.89 6.22
C ALA A 228 14.06 11.68 7.27
N ALA A 229 13.59 10.44 7.42
CA ALA A 229 12.64 10.03 8.44
C ALA A 229 13.28 9.74 9.82
N GLY A 230 14.58 9.95 9.97
CA GLY A 230 15.31 9.76 11.23
C GLY A 230 15.79 8.32 11.50
N TYR A 231 15.74 7.42 10.50
CA TYR A 231 16.34 6.08 10.65
C TYR A 231 17.85 6.16 10.46
N SER A 232 18.61 5.55 11.38
CA SER A 232 20.06 5.45 11.24
C SER A 232 20.45 4.39 10.21
N GLU A 233 21.63 4.53 9.58
CA GLU A 233 22.16 3.52 8.66
C GLU A 233 22.27 2.13 9.31
N THR A 234 22.69 2.07 10.58
CA THR A 234 22.73 0.83 11.37
C THR A 234 21.34 0.23 11.63
N GLY A 235 20.29 1.04 11.57
CA GLY A 235 18.91 0.60 11.67
C GLY A 235 18.33 0.07 10.37
N ILE A 236 18.94 0.38 9.21
CA ILE A 236 18.54 -0.07 7.88
C ILE A 236 19.18 -1.43 7.55
N HIS A 237 20.40 -1.68 8.03
CA HIS A 237 21.03 -3.00 7.96
C HIS A 237 20.51 -3.84 9.13
N GLY A 238 19.75 -4.88 8.86
CA GLY A 238 19.23 -5.79 9.88
C GLY A 238 20.32 -6.22 10.85
N GLY A 239 20.12 -5.96 12.13
CA GLY A 239 21.04 -6.41 13.15
C GLY A 239 21.14 -7.93 13.12
N SER A 240 22.28 -8.46 12.71
CA SER A 240 22.77 -9.76 13.11
C SER A 240 23.14 -9.63 14.59
N GLY A 241 22.37 -10.25 15.46
CA GLY A 241 22.55 -10.35 16.88
C GLY A 241 21.48 -11.22 17.48
#